data_f127f182f5db438895c132d9ba8e085f
#
_entry.id   f127f182f5db438895c132d9ba8e085f
#
_cell.length_a   1.000
_cell.length_b   1.000
_cell.length_c   1.000
_cell.angle_alpha   90.00
_cell.angle_beta   90.00
_cell.angle_gamma   90.00
#
_symmetry.space_group_name_H-M   'P 1'
#
loop_
_entity.id
_entity.type
_entity.pdbx_description
1 polymer ?
#
loop_
_entity_poly.entity_id
_entity_poly.type
_entity_poly.pdbx_seq_one_letter_code
_entity_poly.pdbx_strand_id
1 'polypeptide(L)'
;DLSPYQLPDKEPTPLFLLPSKLTTATDSMVEIAQAFTQKSALSQACALSTWVYQHMHYQPGSTQSSTTAAEALAQGKGVCQDYAHILLALCRTAHIPARYVNGFMEGEGATHAWVEVYDQSAWWGIDPTNNRQIEWGYIKLSHGRDAEDGPVNRGVFTGTATQTAEIRVIVEEL
;
A
#
# COMPACT_ATOMS: atom_id res chain seq x y z
N ASP A 1 -26.83 -2.67 3.96
CA ASP A 1 -25.64 -3.51 3.85
C ASP A 1 -24.51 -2.66 3.30
N LEU A 2 -23.85 -1.97 4.18
CA LEU A 2 -22.65 -1.25 3.84
C LEU A 2 -21.50 -2.20 4.13
N SER A 3 -20.75 -2.62 3.10
CA SER A 3 -19.40 -3.08 3.36
C SER A 3 -18.74 -2.02 4.24
N PRO A 4 -18.28 -2.33 5.43
CA PRO A 4 -17.80 -1.35 6.40
C PRO A 4 -16.60 -0.54 5.89
N TYR A 5 -16.07 -0.86 4.72
CA TYR A 5 -14.94 -0.21 4.10
C TYR A 5 -15.26 0.64 2.86
N GLN A 6 -16.52 0.81 2.49
CA GLN A 6 -16.90 1.80 1.48
C GLN A 6 -16.90 3.19 2.12
N LEU A 7 -15.78 3.89 1.99
CA LEU A 7 -15.75 5.31 2.31
C LEU A 7 -16.32 6.09 1.12
N PRO A 8 -17.47 6.78 1.29
CA PRO A 8 -17.93 7.74 0.32
C PRO A 8 -16.99 8.93 0.37
N ASP A 9 -15.92 8.85 -0.40
CA ASP A 9 -14.94 9.91 -0.47
C ASP A 9 -15.03 10.58 -1.84
N LYS A 10 -14.63 11.84 -1.89
CA LYS A 10 -14.63 12.64 -3.11
C LYS A 10 -13.90 11.90 -4.23
N GLU A 11 -14.29 12.18 -5.47
CA GLU A 11 -13.60 11.72 -6.67
C GLU A 11 -12.08 11.85 -6.51
N PRO A 12 -11.30 10.88 -7.00
CA PRO A 12 -9.86 10.91 -6.86
C PRO A 12 -9.28 12.13 -7.56
N THR A 13 -8.38 12.82 -6.88
CA THR A 13 -7.59 13.84 -7.57
C THR A 13 -6.67 13.16 -8.58
N PRO A 14 -6.31 13.83 -9.71
CA PRO A 14 -5.33 13.29 -10.66
C PRO A 14 -4.01 12.87 -10.02
N LEU A 15 -3.73 13.40 -8.83
CA LEU A 15 -2.54 13.10 -8.04
C LEU A 15 -2.37 11.59 -7.75
N PHE A 16 -3.47 10.86 -7.56
CA PHE A 16 -3.44 9.42 -7.28
C PHE A 16 -3.23 8.54 -8.52
N LEU A 17 -3.15 9.14 -9.70
CA LEU A 17 -2.72 8.50 -10.95
C LEU A 17 -1.22 8.72 -11.22
N LEU A 18 -0.58 9.68 -10.56
CA LEU A 18 0.81 10.04 -10.82
C LEU A 18 1.76 9.23 -9.94
N PRO A 19 2.92 8.82 -10.47
CA PRO A 19 3.96 8.20 -9.66
C PRO A 19 4.50 9.19 -8.62
N SER A 20 4.99 8.67 -7.52
CA SER A 20 5.79 9.39 -6.54
C SER A 20 7.23 8.88 -6.60
N LYS A 21 8.13 9.49 -5.84
CA LYS A 21 9.53 9.04 -5.76
C LYS A 21 9.66 7.55 -5.40
N LEU A 22 8.83 7.08 -4.47
CA LEU A 22 8.89 5.69 -3.99
C LEU A 22 8.11 4.70 -4.88
N THR A 23 7.26 5.20 -5.78
CA THR A 23 6.35 4.36 -6.60
C THR A 23 6.53 4.56 -8.11
N THR A 24 7.72 5.01 -8.54
CA THR A 24 8.06 5.08 -9.96
C THR A 24 8.24 3.66 -10.52
N ALA A 25 7.49 3.34 -11.59
CA ALA A 25 7.58 2.05 -12.24
C ALA A 25 8.81 1.95 -13.16
N THR A 26 9.37 0.74 -13.26
CA THR A 26 10.36 0.37 -14.27
C THR A 26 9.68 -0.20 -15.51
N ASP A 27 10.40 -0.38 -16.60
CA ASP A 27 9.88 -0.99 -17.84
C ASP A 27 9.30 -2.39 -17.57
N SER A 28 9.96 -3.20 -16.73
CA SER A 28 9.44 -4.51 -16.33
C SER A 28 8.13 -4.42 -15.55
N MET A 29 7.96 -3.42 -14.70
CA MET A 29 6.69 -3.18 -14.01
C MET A 29 5.58 -2.73 -14.96
N VAL A 30 5.93 -1.98 -16.00
CA VAL A 30 4.99 -1.60 -17.09
C VAL A 30 4.51 -2.85 -17.82
N GLU A 31 5.40 -3.75 -18.19
CA GLU A 31 5.06 -5.03 -18.83
C GLU A 31 4.13 -5.88 -17.94
N ILE A 32 4.43 -5.97 -16.64
CA ILE A 32 3.59 -6.66 -15.67
C ILE A 32 2.18 -6.03 -15.63
N ALA A 33 2.08 -4.72 -15.48
CA ALA A 33 0.79 -4.04 -15.39
C ALA A 33 -0.06 -4.23 -16.66
N GLN A 34 0.57 -4.26 -17.85
CA GLN A 34 -0.07 -4.47 -19.14
C GLN A 34 -0.54 -5.92 -19.35
N ALA A 35 0.08 -6.89 -18.69
CA ALA A 35 -0.31 -8.29 -18.77
C ALA A 35 -1.66 -8.58 -18.07
N PHE A 36 -2.09 -7.69 -17.17
CA PHE A 36 -3.33 -7.83 -16.42
C PHE A 36 -4.40 -6.87 -16.96
N THR A 37 -5.35 -7.39 -17.69
CA THR A 37 -6.53 -6.65 -18.17
C THR A 37 -7.79 -7.26 -17.61
N GLN A 38 -8.57 -6.50 -16.85
CA GLN A 38 -9.80 -6.93 -16.21
C GLN A 38 -10.96 -5.97 -16.53
N LYS A 39 -12.19 -6.40 -16.20
CA LYS A 39 -13.41 -5.63 -16.52
C LYS A 39 -13.59 -4.36 -15.69
N SER A 40 -13.01 -4.30 -14.51
CA SER A 40 -13.08 -3.13 -13.63
C SER A 40 -11.71 -2.83 -13.00
N ALA A 41 -11.53 -1.59 -12.56
CA ALA A 41 -10.30 -1.16 -11.88
C ALA A 41 -10.04 -1.99 -10.61
N LEU A 42 -11.06 -2.27 -9.82
CA LEU A 42 -10.94 -3.10 -8.62
C LEU A 42 -10.48 -4.52 -8.96
N SER A 43 -11.12 -5.17 -9.92
CA SER A 43 -10.75 -6.55 -10.30
C SER A 43 -9.34 -6.64 -10.87
N GLN A 44 -8.89 -5.62 -11.60
CA GLN A 44 -7.52 -5.54 -12.09
C GLN A 44 -6.52 -5.33 -10.95
N ALA A 45 -6.81 -4.43 -10.02
CA ALA A 45 -5.97 -4.19 -8.86
C ALA A 45 -5.87 -5.43 -7.94
N CYS A 46 -6.95 -6.19 -7.75
CA CYS A 46 -6.92 -7.46 -7.01
C CYS A 46 -6.02 -8.50 -7.70
N ALA A 47 -6.06 -8.60 -9.03
CA ALA A 47 -5.20 -9.50 -9.79
C ALA A 47 -3.72 -9.09 -9.68
N LEU A 48 -3.43 -7.79 -9.77
CA LEU A 48 -2.09 -7.24 -9.54
C LEU A 48 -1.60 -7.48 -8.10
N SER A 49 -2.48 -7.32 -7.11
CA SER A 49 -2.19 -7.62 -5.70
C SER A 49 -1.80 -9.08 -5.49
N THR A 50 -2.56 -10.00 -6.10
CA THR A 50 -2.24 -11.43 -6.05
C THR A 50 -0.89 -11.71 -6.70
N TRP A 51 -0.58 -11.05 -7.81
CA TRP A 51 0.73 -11.18 -8.44
C TRP A 51 1.85 -10.69 -7.51
N VAL A 52 1.69 -9.52 -6.87
CA VAL A 52 2.67 -9.00 -5.89
C VAL A 52 2.89 -9.98 -4.76
N TYR A 53 1.80 -10.49 -4.17
CA TYR A 53 1.87 -11.49 -3.09
C TYR A 53 2.68 -12.73 -3.47
N GLN A 54 2.50 -13.23 -4.69
CA GLN A 54 3.19 -14.42 -5.19
C GLN A 54 4.67 -14.21 -5.51
N HIS A 55 5.08 -12.97 -5.80
CA HIS A 55 6.45 -12.64 -6.23
C HIS A 55 7.29 -11.98 -5.14
N MET A 56 6.71 -11.70 -3.98
CA MET A 56 7.38 -11.10 -2.84
C MET A 56 7.44 -12.06 -1.66
N HIS A 57 8.53 -12.01 -0.93
CA HIS A 57 8.69 -12.71 0.34
C HIS A 57 8.70 -11.70 1.50
N TYR A 58 7.82 -11.91 2.49
CA TYR A 58 7.76 -11.03 3.66
C TYR A 58 8.98 -11.24 4.57
N GLN A 59 9.83 -10.23 4.69
CA GLN A 59 11.07 -10.29 5.47
C GLN A 59 11.36 -8.96 6.16
N PRO A 60 11.07 -8.84 7.48
CA PRO A 60 11.45 -7.66 8.26
C PRO A 60 12.96 -7.40 8.20
N GLY A 61 13.33 -6.12 8.13
CA GLY A 61 14.72 -5.67 8.09
C GLY A 61 15.42 -5.84 6.74
N SER A 62 14.72 -6.29 5.69
CA SER A 62 15.31 -6.43 4.34
C SER A 62 15.34 -5.11 3.56
N THR A 63 14.50 -4.16 3.93
CA THR A 63 14.32 -2.86 3.26
C THR A 63 14.35 -1.72 4.28
N GLN A 64 14.40 -0.49 3.77
CA GLN A 64 14.36 0.74 4.56
C GLN A 64 13.14 1.57 4.15
N SER A 65 12.79 2.58 4.96
CA SER A 65 11.66 3.47 4.66
C SER A 65 11.80 4.23 3.33
N SER A 66 13.03 4.38 2.85
CA SER A 66 13.36 5.02 1.55
C SER A 66 13.46 4.06 0.37
N THR A 67 13.30 2.75 0.59
CA THR A 67 13.35 1.74 -0.48
C THR A 67 12.19 1.97 -1.45
N THR A 68 12.50 2.05 -2.73
CA THR A 68 11.52 2.23 -3.80
C THR A 68 10.82 0.92 -4.17
N ALA A 69 9.65 1.02 -4.79
CA ALA A 69 8.92 -0.14 -5.32
C ALA A 69 9.80 -0.98 -6.27
N ALA A 70 10.59 -0.32 -7.12
CA ALA A 70 11.51 -0.98 -8.06
C ALA A 70 12.61 -1.77 -7.35
N GLU A 71 13.22 -1.18 -6.32
CA GLU A 71 14.28 -1.84 -5.53
C GLU A 71 13.73 -3.03 -4.75
N ALA A 72 12.57 -2.87 -4.10
CA ALA A 72 11.94 -3.94 -3.35
C ALA A 72 11.55 -5.12 -4.25
N LEU A 73 10.95 -4.83 -5.42
CA LEU A 73 10.58 -5.86 -6.40
C LEU A 73 11.82 -6.58 -6.95
N ALA A 74 12.90 -5.86 -7.25
CA ALA A 74 14.15 -6.47 -7.71
C ALA A 74 14.80 -7.37 -6.65
N GLN A 75 14.62 -7.06 -5.35
CA GLN A 75 15.06 -7.92 -4.25
C GLN A 75 14.13 -9.12 -4.01
N GLY A 76 12.88 -9.05 -4.45
CA GLY A 76 11.85 -10.07 -4.22
C GLY A 76 11.45 -10.22 -2.75
N LYS A 77 11.74 -9.24 -1.90
CA LYS A 77 11.45 -9.28 -0.47
C LYS A 77 11.24 -7.89 0.11
N GLY A 78 10.47 -7.82 1.21
CA GLY A 78 10.16 -6.55 1.85
C GLY A 78 9.14 -6.72 2.97
N VAL A 79 8.59 -5.60 3.43
CA VAL A 79 7.53 -5.52 4.42
C VAL A 79 6.25 -4.91 3.81
N CYS A 80 5.19 -4.73 4.59
CA CYS A 80 3.90 -4.23 4.10
C CYS A 80 4.00 -2.93 3.29
N GLN A 81 4.89 -2.02 3.66
CA GLN A 81 5.17 -0.79 2.91
C GLN A 81 5.63 -1.10 1.48
N ASP A 82 6.55 -2.05 1.31
CA ASP A 82 7.11 -2.41 0.00
C ASP A 82 6.07 -3.05 -0.90
N TYR A 83 5.27 -3.97 -0.36
CA TYR A 83 4.14 -4.59 -1.08
C TYR A 83 3.15 -3.52 -1.56
N ALA A 84 2.80 -2.57 -0.68
CA ALA A 84 1.91 -1.48 -1.02
C ALA A 84 2.50 -0.57 -2.10
N HIS A 85 3.79 -0.21 -2.02
CA HIS A 85 4.46 0.63 -3.02
C HIS A 85 4.52 -0.05 -4.39
N ILE A 86 4.80 -1.36 -4.44
CA ILE A 86 4.79 -2.12 -5.71
C ILE A 86 3.39 -2.12 -6.31
N LEU A 87 2.35 -2.44 -5.51
CA LEU A 87 0.96 -2.42 -6.00
C LEU A 87 0.54 -1.04 -6.50
N LEU A 88 0.92 0.04 -5.79
CA LEU A 88 0.65 1.41 -6.22
C LEU A 88 1.29 1.73 -7.58
N ALA A 89 2.56 1.34 -7.78
CA ALA A 89 3.26 1.55 -9.03
C ALA A 89 2.56 0.81 -10.19
N LEU A 90 2.15 -0.44 -9.98
CA LEU A 90 1.43 -1.24 -10.97
C LEU A 90 0.04 -0.68 -11.27
N CYS A 91 -0.74 -0.30 -10.25
CA CYS A 91 -2.06 0.29 -10.42
C CYS A 91 -2.00 1.60 -11.21
N ARG A 92 -1.08 2.51 -10.87
CA ARG A 92 -0.94 3.79 -11.56
C ARG A 92 -0.48 3.62 -13.01
N THR A 93 0.40 2.66 -13.27
CA THR A 93 0.80 2.28 -14.63
C THR A 93 -0.39 1.74 -15.44
N ALA A 94 -1.31 1.03 -14.79
CA ALA A 94 -2.57 0.56 -15.38
C ALA A 94 -3.67 1.65 -15.41
N HIS A 95 -3.34 2.92 -15.11
CA HIS A 95 -4.29 4.04 -15.01
C HIS A 95 -5.42 3.84 -13.98
N ILE A 96 -5.16 3.09 -12.93
CA ILE A 96 -6.06 2.91 -11.79
C ILE A 96 -5.69 3.92 -10.71
N PRO A 97 -6.59 4.85 -10.30
CA PRO A 97 -6.32 5.75 -9.20
C PRO A 97 -6.12 4.95 -7.92
N ALA A 98 -4.95 5.12 -7.29
CA ALA A 98 -4.56 4.35 -6.12
C ALA A 98 -3.81 5.21 -5.09
N ARG A 99 -4.14 5.01 -3.80
CA ARG A 99 -3.52 5.71 -2.68
C ARG A 99 -2.95 4.75 -1.65
N TYR A 100 -1.82 5.13 -1.08
CA TYR A 100 -1.20 4.47 0.06
C TYR A 100 -2.04 4.72 1.30
N VAL A 101 -2.21 3.72 2.13
CA VAL A 101 -2.88 3.85 3.42
C VAL A 101 -1.97 3.30 4.50
N ASN A 102 -1.96 4.02 5.62
CA ASN A 102 -1.28 3.64 6.83
C ASN A 102 -2.28 3.50 7.97
N GLY A 103 -2.12 2.47 8.80
CA GLY A 103 -3.05 2.22 9.89
C GLY A 103 -2.68 1.00 10.71
N PHE A 104 -3.69 0.36 11.26
CA PHE A 104 -3.58 -0.85 12.07
C PHE A 104 -4.44 -1.96 11.48
N MET A 105 -4.01 -3.18 11.68
CA MET A 105 -4.74 -4.39 11.34
C MET A 105 -5.08 -5.16 12.63
N GLU A 106 -6.19 -5.88 12.61
CA GLU A 106 -6.58 -6.77 13.70
C GLU A 106 -5.46 -7.71 14.12
N GLY A 107 -5.35 -7.92 15.44
CA GLY A 107 -4.30 -8.70 16.07
C GLY A 107 -3.29 -7.83 16.81
N GLU A 108 -2.22 -8.47 17.26
CA GLU A 108 -1.09 -7.80 17.92
C GLU A 108 0.01 -7.53 16.90
N GLY A 109 0.50 -6.29 16.84
CA GLY A 109 1.59 -5.95 15.95
C GLY A 109 2.00 -4.49 16.00
N ALA A 110 2.61 -4.05 14.91
CA ALA A 110 2.96 -2.67 14.65
C ALA A 110 1.94 -2.04 13.69
N THR A 111 2.29 -0.89 13.13
CA THR A 111 1.53 -0.28 12.04
C THR A 111 1.52 -1.17 10.80
N HIS A 112 0.46 -1.09 10.03
CA HIS A 112 0.30 -1.82 8.78
C HIS A 112 0.06 -0.86 7.62
N ALA A 113 0.41 -1.31 6.41
CA ALA A 113 0.24 -0.55 5.19
C ALA A 113 -0.52 -1.36 4.14
N TRP A 114 -1.43 -0.67 3.44
CA TRP A 114 -2.20 -1.24 2.33
C TRP A 114 -2.49 -0.21 1.25
N VAL A 115 -3.27 -0.58 0.25
CA VAL A 115 -3.64 0.27 -0.87
C VAL A 115 -5.15 0.42 -0.93
N GLU A 116 -5.62 1.62 -1.21
CA GLU A 116 -7.00 1.84 -1.65
C GLU A 116 -7.02 2.22 -3.13
N VAL A 117 -7.90 1.59 -3.89
CA VAL A 117 -8.13 1.88 -5.31
C VAL A 117 -9.53 2.44 -5.54
N TYR A 118 -9.67 3.36 -6.50
CA TYR A 118 -10.95 3.97 -6.82
C TYR A 118 -11.61 3.23 -7.98
N ASP A 119 -12.81 2.72 -7.72
CA ASP A 119 -13.67 2.08 -8.71
C ASP A 119 -15.14 2.33 -8.38
N GLN A 120 -15.97 2.57 -9.39
CA GLN A 120 -17.42 2.76 -9.26
C GLN A 120 -17.83 3.75 -8.16
N SER A 121 -17.17 4.92 -8.14
CA SER A 121 -17.46 6.00 -7.19
C SER A 121 -17.16 5.69 -5.72
N ALA A 122 -16.30 4.71 -5.44
CA ALA A 122 -15.86 4.36 -4.10
C ALA A 122 -14.36 4.00 -4.04
N TRP A 123 -13.78 4.13 -2.86
CA TRP A 123 -12.45 3.62 -2.54
C TRP A 123 -12.55 2.22 -1.95
N TRP A 124 -11.77 1.29 -2.48
CA TRP A 124 -11.73 -0.11 -2.09
C TRP A 124 -10.37 -0.47 -1.53
N GLY A 125 -10.32 -1.01 -0.31
CA GLY A 125 -9.09 -1.43 0.33
C GLY A 125 -8.60 -2.79 -0.18
N ILE A 126 -7.30 -2.87 -0.47
CA ILE A 126 -6.61 -4.09 -0.90
C ILE A 126 -5.32 -4.22 -0.11
N ASP A 127 -5.13 -5.34 0.56
CA ASP A 127 -3.91 -5.67 1.29
C ASP A 127 -3.05 -6.65 0.47
N PRO A 128 -1.99 -6.18 -0.20
CA PRO A 128 -1.12 -7.05 -0.98
C PRO A 128 -0.23 -7.94 -0.12
N THR A 129 -0.02 -7.61 1.15
CA THR A 129 0.80 -8.42 2.07
C THR A 129 0.08 -9.69 2.47
N ASN A 130 -1.26 -9.61 2.62
CA ASN A 130 -2.10 -10.73 3.03
C ASN A 130 -2.96 -11.27 1.87
N ASN A 131 -2.77 -10.76 0.65
CA ASN A 131 -3.50 -11.13 -0.57
C ASN A 131 -5.01 -11.13 -0.37
N ARG A 132 -5.57 -10.04 0.14
CA ARG A 132 -7.02 -9.94 0.37
C ARG A 132 -7.57 -8.54 0.06
N GLN A 133 -8.82 -8.50 -0.34
CA GLN A 133 -9.63 -7.29 -0.29
C GLN A 133 -10.07 -7.05 1.17
N ILE A 134 -10.02 -5.79 1.60
CA ILE A 134 -10.33 -5.42 2.98
C ILE A 134 -11.83 -5.25 3.13
N GLU A 135 -12.40 -6.00 4.09
CA GLU A 135 -13.81 -5.91 4.46
C GLU A 135 -13.97 -5.39 5.89
N TRP A 136 -13.13 -5.88 6.81
CA TRP A 136 -13.15 -5.55 8.23
C TRP A 136 -11.77 -5.76 8.88
N GLY A 137 -11.61 -5.39 10.15
CA GLY A 137 -10.39 -5.62 10.93
C GLY A 137 -9.24 -4.65 10.61
N TYR A 138 -9.53 -3.52 9.97
CA TYR A 138 -8.53 -2.49 9.64
C TYR A 138 -8.97 -1.12 10.15
N ILE A 139 -8.03 -0.40 10.76
CA ILE A 139 -8.22 0.98 11.24
C ILE A 139 -7.29 1.88 10.44
N LYS A 140 -7.87 2.72 9.56
CA LYS A 140 -7.12 3.69 8.78
C LYS A 140 -6.75 4.90 9.61
N LEU A 141 -5.48 5.28 9.61
CA LEU A 141 -4.98 6.50 10.23
C LEU A 141 -4.76 7.64 9.23
N SER A 142 -4.14 7.33 8.11
CA SER A 142 -3.81 8.33 7.08
C SER A 142 -3.74 7.70 5.71
N HIS A 143 -3.77 8.54 4.67
CA HIS A 143 -3.51 8.14 3.30
C HIS A 143 -2.71 9.21 2.55
N GLY A 144 -2.04 8.80 1.47
CA GLY A 144 -1.26 9.67 0.62
C GLY A 144 -0.83 9.00 -0.68
N ARG A 145 0.11 9.58 -1.39
CA ARG A 145 0.66 8.98 -2.63
C ARG A 145 1.57 7.80 -2.33
N ASP A 146 2.29 7.88 -1.22
CA ASP A 146 3.20 6.86 -0.70
C ASP A 146 3.41 7.05 0.82
N ALA A 147 4.33 6.31 1.40
CA ALA A 147 4.62 6.37 2.84
C ALA A 147 5.19 7.73 3.32
N GLU A 148 5.77 8.55 2.44
CA GLU A 148 6.28 9.87 2.79
C GLU A 148 5.16 10.90 3.05
N ASP A 149 4.02 10.75 2.40
CA ASP A 149 2.87 11.67 2.54
C ASP A 149 2.08 11.46 3.85
N GLY A 150 2.12 10.25 4.42
CA GLY A 150 1.34 9.89 5.61
C GLY A 150 2.14 9.07 6.63
N PRO A 151 3.27 9.57 7.16
CA PRO A 151 4.03 8.83 8.14
C PRO A 151 3.25 8.72 9.46
N VAL A 152 3.18 7.52 10.04
CA VAL A 152 2.57 7.30 11.38
C VAL A 152 3.39 7.97 12.47
N ASN A 153 4.70 8.02 12.29
CA ASN A 153 5.60 8.67 13.22
C ASN A 153 6.73 9.35 12.43
N ARG A 154 6.82 10.68 12.56
CA ARG A 154 7.88 11.46 11.96
C ARG A 154 8.43 12.43 12.98
N GLY A 155 9.70 12.26 13.34
CA GLY A 155 10.44 13.18 14.19
C GLY A 155 11.78 13.54 13.56
N VAL A 156 12.24 14.75 13.78
CA VAL A 156 13.59 15.21 13.44
C VAL A 156 14.25 15.66 14.74
N PHE A 157 15.42 15.10 15.04
CA PHE A 157 16.24 15.60 16.12
C PHE A 157 17.64 15.98 15.62
N THR A 158 18.27 16.93 16.26
CA THR A 158 19.63 17.35 15.97
C THR A 158 20.52 16.96 17.15
N GLY A 159 21.53 16.12 16.89
CA GLY A 159 22.45 15.65 17.93
C GLY A 159 23.14 14.34 17.55
N THR A 160 23.95 13.81 18.48
CA THR A 160 24.72 12.57 18.32
C THR A 160 24.05 11.36 18.99
N ALA A 161 22.82 11.51 19.50
CA ALA A 161 22.08 10.44 20.16
C ALA A 161 21.47 9.45 19.17
N THR A 162 21.42 8.17 19.55
CA THR A 162 20.64 7.15 18.82
C THR A 162 19.23 7.12 19.40
N GLN A 163 18.22 7.20 18.53
CA GLN A 163 16.82 7.08 18.93
C GLN A 163 16.27 5.74 18.47
N THR A 164 15.62 5.04 19.37
CA THR A 164 14.81 3.84 19.09
C THR A 164 13.37 4.13 19.48
N ALA A 165 12.42 3.77 18.62
CA ALA A 165 10.99 3.81 18.93
C ALA A 165 10.42 2.40 18.76
N GLU A 166 9.67 1.95 19.77
CA GLU A 166 8.89 0.71 19.71
C GLU A 166 7.40 1.08 19.75
N ILE A 167 6.66 0.55 18.81
CA ILE A 167 5.21 0.75 18.74
C ILE A 167 4.57 -0.64 18.81
N ARG A 168 3.72 -0.83 19.82
CA ARG A 168 2.92 -2.05 19.99
C ARG A 168 1.44 -1.65 20.00
N VAL A 169 0.67 -2.28 19.15
CA VAL A 169 -0.77 -2.05 19.00
C VAL A 169 -1.49 -3.37 19.09
N ILE A 170 -2.62 -3.37 19.77
CA ILE A 170 -3.55 -4.51 19.82
C ILE A 170 -4.89 -3.98 19.29
N VAL A 171 -5.40 -4.64 18.27
CA VAL A 171 -6.73 -4.36 17.69
C VAL A 171 -7.59 -5.58 17.90
N GLU A 172 -8.68 -5.41 18.65
CA GLU A 172 -9.62 -6.47 18.98
C GLU A 172 -11.04 -6.06 18.57
N GLU A 173 -11.83 -7.03 18.15
CA GLU A 173 -13.27 -6.85 17.96
C GLU A 173 -13.96 -6.86 19.33
N LEU A 174 -14.94 -5.95 19.55
CA LEU A 174 -15.70 -5.82 20.79
C LEU A 174 -17.02 -6.59 20.73
#